data_940ff6da15b92f157b45642b28c98632
#
_entry.id   940ff6da15b92f157b45642b28c98632
#
_cell.length_a   1.000
_cell.length_b   1.000
_cell.length_c   1.000
_cell.angle_alpha   90.00
_cell.angle_beta   90.00
_cell.angle_gamma   90.00
#
_symmetry.space_group_name_H-M   'P 1'
#
loop_
_entity.id
_entity.type
_entity.pdbx_description
1 polymer ?
#
loop_
_entity_poly.entity_id
_entity_poly.type
_entity_poly.pdbx_seq_one_letter_code
_entity_poly.pdbx_strand_id
1 'polypeptide(L)'
;RYARQAVAKVYDSHPAEAFEKLGIAVFFGSPRFLDNHRIELTGKVLSAKVFMLCTGSSALVPPLEGIERVPYYTNENLFEIDVLPSSLLVLGGGPIGIELASAFNRLGTSTTVVEMGSAILPRDDGELVALLADRLTVEGLRILTGTRAVKVRQDEVNIVLTVERDGGRTDLSAAALLVAVGRRPNTGGLDLEKAGVQYGPKGIVTDRYLRTTAPNIYACGDVVGPFQFSHMTEYQAVTATRNAFLPFRAKANYDTVA
;
A
#
# COMPACT_ATOMS: atom_id res chain seq x y z
N ARG A 1 4.09 -18.82 12.64
CA ARG A 1 5.03 -19.68 11.89
C ARG A 1 4.62 -19.90 10.44
N TYR A 2 3.39 -20.32 10.16
CA TYR A 2 2.89 -20.57 8.79
C TYR A 2 2.93 -19.31 7.91
N ALA A 3 2.45 -18.16 8.39
CA ALA A 3 2.46 -16.91 7.66
C ALA A 3 3.88 -16.49 7.24
N ARG A 4 4.86 -16.56 8.16
CA ARG A 4 6.27 -16.28 7.83
C ARG A 4 6.84 -17.22 6.78
N GLN A 5 6.50 -18.52 6.85
CA GLN A 5 6.91 -19.49 5.82
C GLN A 5 6.29 -19.16 4.45
N ALA A 6 5.03 -18.73 4.41
CA ALA A 6 4.37 -18.31 3.18
C ALA A 6 5.03 -17.05 2.59
N VAL A 7 5.34 -16.05 3.43
CA VAL A 7 6.06 -14.84 3.01
C VAL A 7 7.45 -15.19 2.47
N ALA A 8 8.22 -16.00 3.20
CA ALA A 8 9.54 -16.45 2.76
C ALA A 8 9.47 -17.19 1.42
N LYS A 9 8.51 -18.10 1.25
CA LYS A 9 8.33 -18.85 -0.01
C LYS A 9 8.07 -17.92 -1.20
N VAL A 10 7.28 -16.86 -1.02
CA VAL A 10 7.01 -15.88 -2.09
C VAL A 10 8.28 -15.08 -2.37
N TYR A 11 8.98 -14.61 -1.34
CA TYR A 11 10.22 -13.84 -1.49
C TYR A 11 11.32 -14.67 -2.15
N ASP A 12 11.52 -15.92 -1.73
CA ASP A 12 12.55 -16.82 -2.23
C ASP A 12 12.27 -17.31 -3.66
N SER A 13 11.05 -17.09 -4.19
CA SER A 13 10.73 -17.46 -5.58
C SER A 13 11.37 -16.51 -6.62
N HIS A 14 11.85 -15.33 -6.20
CA HIS A 14 12.44 -14.32 -7.09
C HIS A 14 13.74 -13.74 -6.50
N PRO A 15 14.74 -14.57 -6.17
CA PRO A 15 16.01 -14.10 -5.62
C PRO A 15 16.83 -13.35 -6.68
N ALA A 16 17.75 -12.49 -6.25
CA ALA A 16 18.61 -11.72 -7.15
C ALA A 16 19.38 -12.61 -8.14
N GLU A 17 19.87 -13.77 -7.67
CA GLU A 17 20.60 -14.75 -8.46
C GLU A 17 19.79 -15.35 -9.63
N ALA A 18 18.46 -15.39 -9.49
CA ALA A 18 17.61 -15.82 -10.59
C ALA A 18 17.59 -14.83 -11.74
N PHE A 19 17.61 -13.53 -11.44
CA PHE A 19 17.71 -12.48 -12.44
C PHE A 19 19.11 -12.40 -13.06
N GLU A 20 20.16 -12.57 -12.26
CA GLU A 20 21.55 -12.58 -12.75
C GLU A 20 21.79 -13.71 -13.73
N LYS A 21 21.20 -14.90 -13.51
CA LYS A 21 21.25 -16.03 -14.47
C LYS A 21 20.60 -15.70 -15.82
N LEU A 22 19.68 -14.73 -15.84
CA LEU A 22 19.06 -14.21 -17.07
C LEU A 22 19.87 -13.07 -17.71
N GLY A 23 21.05 -12.74 -17.16
CA GLY A 23 21.90 -11.65 -17.65
C GLY A 23 21.49 -10.28 -17.16
N ILE A 24 20.65 -10.20 -16.12
CA ILE A 24 20.18 -8.95 -15.52
C ILE A 24 21.09 -8.61 -14.33
N ALA A 25 21.79 -7.48 -14.38
CA ALA A 25 22.58 -7.01 -13.25
C ALA A 25 21.66 -6.45 -12.16
N VAL A 26 21.78 -6.97 -10.93
CA VAL A 26 20.99 -6.54 -9.77
C VAL A 26 21.83 -5.68 -8.85
N PHE A 27 21.33 -4.51 -8.48
CA PHE A 27 21.98 -3.59 -7.56
C PHE A 27 21.04 -3.21 -6.43
N PHE A 28 21.51 -3.30 -5.19
CA PHE A 28 20.76 -2.89 -4.01
C PHE A 28 21.16 -1.49 -3.55
N GLY A 29 20.19 -0.68 -3.16
CA GLY A 29 20.41 0.66 -2.61
C GLY A 29 19.27 1.62 -2.95
N SER A 30 19.49 2.90 -2.64
CA SER A 30 18.53 3.99 -2.89
C SER A 30 19.02 4.83 -4.09
N PRO A 31 18.48 4.58 -5.28
CA PRO A 31 18.86 5.33 -6.47
C PRO A 31 18.31 6.75 -6.45
N ARG A 32 19.02 7.69 -7.04
CA ARG A 32 18.55 9.04 -7.31
C ARG A 32 18.94 9.50 -8.71
N PHE A 33 18.09 10.22 -9.39
CA PHE A 33 18.38 10.75 -10.70
C PHE A 33 19.40 11.89 -10.63
N LEU A 34 20.38 11.86 -11.54
CA LEU A 34 21.26 12.97 -11.83
C LEU A 34 20.71 13.79 -13.00
N ASP A 35 20.13 13.12 -13.97
CA ASP A 35 19.39 13.63 -15.13
C ASP A 35 18.49 12.51 -15.70
N ASN A 36 17.86 12.73 -16.84
CA ASN A 36 16.95 11.74 -17.45
C ASN A 36 17.64 10.50 -18.05
N HIS A 37 18.97 10.43 -18.04
CA HIS A 37 19.74 9.29 -18.53
C HIS A 37 20.68 8.67 -17.51
N ARG A 38 20.84 9.29 -16.33
CA ARG A 38 21.78 8.83 -15.31
C ARG A 38 21.15 8.83 -13.92
N ILE A 39 21.46 7.76 -13.19
CA ILE A 39 21.15 7.65 -11.76
C ILE A 39 22.45 7.44 -10.98
N GLU A 40 22.47 7.90 -9.76
CA GLU A 40 23.50 7.55 -8.78
C GLU A 40 22.93 6.53 -7.81
N LEU A 41 23.69 5.49 -7.55
CA LEU A 41 23.33 4.43 -6.60
C LEU A 41 24.59 4.02 -5.82
N THR A 42 24.62 4.25 -4.50
CA THR A 42 25.73 3.88 -3.61
C THR A 42 27.11 4.36 -4.11
N GLY A 43 27.19 5.61 -4.61
CA GLY A 43 28.43 6.22 -5.14
C GLY A 43 28.79 5.80 -6.57
N LYS A 44 28.00 4.95 -7.22
CA LYS A 44 28.17 4.57 -8.63
C LYS A 44 27.19 5.33 -9.51
N VAL A 45 27.64 5.78 -10.66
CA VAL A 45 26.76 6.38 -11.68
C VAL A 45 26.43 5.31 -12.72
N LEU A 46 25.14 5.05 -12.89
CA LEU A 46 24.61 4.15 -13.90
C LEU A 46 23.89 4.96 -14.97
N SER A 47 24.06 4.59 -16.24
CA SER A 47 23.36 5.24 -17.36
C SER A 47 22.50 4.25 -18.13
N ALA A 48 21.35 4.73 -18.62
CA ALA A 48 20.46 3.92 -19.44
C ALA A 48 19.78 4.76 -20.53
N LYS A 49 19.39 4.09 -21.62
CA LYS A 49 18.56 4.69 -22.67
C LYS A 49 17.11 4.85 -22.24
N VAL A 50 16.62 3.94 -21.42
CA VAL A 50 15.23 3.90 -20.91
C VAL A 50 15.26 3.55 -19.43
N PHE A 51 14.40 4.19 -18.66
CA PHE A 51 14.12 3.84 -17.27
C PHE A 51 12.68 3.39 -17.10
N MET A 52 12.47 2.43 -16.18
CA MET A 52 11.16 1.98 -15.72
C MET A 52 11.08 2.18 -14.21
N LEU A 53 10.19 3.06 -13.75
CA LEU A 53 9.99 3.35 -12.33
C LEU A 53 8.90 2.44 -11.77
N CYS A 54 9.29 1.52 -10.88
CA CYS A 54 8.41 0.53 -10.25
C CYS A 54 8.58 0.57 -8.73
N THR A 55 8.72 1.76 -8.16
CA THR A 55 9.08 1.96 -6.74
C THR A 55 7.94 1.69 -5.77
N GLY A 56 6.74 1.40 -6.29
CA GLY A 56 5.60 0.99 -5.49
C GLY A 56 5.05 2.06 -4.56
N SER A 57 4.49 1.62 -3.46
CA SER A 57 3.91 2.48 -2.42
C SER A 57 4.20 1.92 -1.03
N SER A 58 4.08 2.76 0.00
CA SER A 58 4.20 2.39 1.41
C SER A 58 2.91 2.70 2.15
N ALA A 59 2.69 2.04 3.29
CA ALA A 59 1.53 2.30 4.14
C ALA A 59 1.48 3.79 4.54
N LEU A 60 0.29 4.38 4.45
CA LEU A 60 0.05 5.74 4.92
C LEU A 60 -0.25 5.71 6.41
N VAL A 61 0.56 6.39 7.20
CA VAL A 61 0.28 6.66 8.61
C VAL A 61 -0.35 8.05 8.71
N PRO A 62 -1.58 8.18 9.22
CA PRO A 62 -2.26 9.47 9.29
C PRO A 62 -1.65 10.34 10.39
N PRO A 63 -1.79 11.67 10.31
CA PRO A 63 -1.39 12.58 11.38
C PRO A 63 -2.38 12.47 12.56
N LEU A 64 -2.26 11.39 13.33
CA LEU A 64 -3.08 11.08 14.50
C LEU A 64 -2.29 11.44 15.75
N GLU A 65 -2.88 12.25 16.64
CA GLU A 65 -2.22 12.65 17.89
C GLU A 65 -1.76 11.42 18.69
N GLY A 66 -0.47 11.33 18.96
CA GLY A 66 0.15 10.28 19.76
C GLY A 66 0.59 9.03 19.00
N ILE A 67 0.33 8.93 17.69
CA ILE A 67 0.66 7.73 16.91
C ILE A 67 2.15 7.37 16.92
N GLU A 68 3.01 8.37 17.03
CA GLU A 68 4.46 8.22 17.10
C GLU A 68 4.98 7.64 18.44
N ARG A 69 4.09 7.53 19.44
CA ARG A 69 4.41 7.08 20.82
C ARG A 69 3.83 5.71 21.15
N VAL A 70 3.12 5.09 20.23
CA VAL A 70 2.48 3.80 20.43
C VAL A 70 2.96 2.80 19.40
N PRO A 71 3.10 1.52 19.74
CA PRO A 71 3.34 0.48 18.74
C PRO A 71 2.09 0.29 17.88
N TYR A 72 2.29 0.21 16.57
CA TYR A 72 1.23 -0.13 15.62
C TYR A 72 1.75 -1.02 14.51
N TYR A 73 0.85 -1.72 13.88
CA TYR A 73 1.09 -2.51 12.69
C TYR A 73 0.59 -1.80 11.45
N THR A 74 1.21 -2.11 10.33
CA THR A 74 0.71 -1.87 8.98
C THR A 74 0.67 -3.22 8.23
N ASN A 75 0.22 -3.23 7.00
CA ASN A 75 0.30 -4.42 6.15
C ASN A 75 1.75 -4.87 5.89
N GLU A 76 2.74 -4.04 6.17
CA GLU A 76 4.16 -4.33 5.92
C GLU A 76 4.78 -5.19 7.03
N ASN A 77 4.36 -5.00 8.29
CA ASN A 77 4.94 -5.69 9.46
C ASN A 77 3.96 -6.59 10.24
N LEU A 78 2.67 -6.58 9.90
CA LEU A 78 1.67 -7.36 10.61
C LEU A 78 1.94 -8.87 10.59
N PHE A 79 2.53 -9.38 9.52
CA PHE A 79 2.84 -10.81 9.38
C PHE A 79 4.06 -11.27 10.18
N GLU A 80 4.75 -10.36 10.86
CA GLU A 80 5.89 -10.65 11.75
C GLU A 80 5.47 -10.96 13.17
N ILE A 81 4.18 -10.81 13.53
CA ILE A 81 3.69 -11.09 14.87
C ILE A 81 3.94 -12.56 15.26
N ASP A 82 4.32 -12.77 16.53
CA ASP A 82 4.55 -14.10 17.08
C ASP A 82 3.28 -14.71 17.68
N VAL A 83 2.46 -13.88 18.29
CA VAL A 83 1.24 -14.29 19.02
C VAL A 83 0.07 -13.45 18.50
N LEU A 84 -1.05 -14.11 18.24
CA LEU A 84 -2.28 -13.41 17.89
C LEU A 84 -2.72 -12.52 19.06
N PRO A 85 -2.97 -11.22 18.82
CA PRO A 85 -3.49 -10.34 19.86
C PRO A 85 -4.90 -10.79 20.28
N SER A 86 -5.23 -10.66 21.56
CA SER A 86 -6.57 -10.96 22.06
C SER A 86 -7.63 -10.01 21.49
N SER A 87 -7.23 -8.78 21.15
CA SER A 87 -8.08 -7.77 20.50
C SER A 87 -7.26 -6.88 19.55
N LEU A 88 -7.92 -6.41 18.48
CA LEU A 88 -7.30 -5.61 17.43
C LEU A 88 -8.23 -4.44 17.05
N LEU A 89 -7.69 -3.23 17.09
CA LEU A 89 -8.28 -2.07 16.42
C LEU A 89 -7.69 -1.96 15.02
N VAL A 90 -8.55 -1.85 14.01
CA VAL A 90 -8.16 -1.62 12.62
C VAL A 90 -8.61 -0.23 12.22
N LEU A 91 -7.68 0.66 11.94
CA LEU A 91 -7.95 2.01 11.47
C LEU A 91 -7.95 2.02 9.95
N GLY A 92 -9.14 2.19 9.36
CA GLY A 92 -9.42 2.18 7.93
C GLY A 92 -10.24 0.97 7.48
N GLY A 93 -11.34 1.25 6.77
CA GLY A 93 -12.28 0.27 6.21
C GLY A 93 -12.06 -0.02 4.72
N GLY A 94 -10.89 0.27 4.17
CA GLY A 94 -10.49 -0.09 2.81
C GLY A 94 -10.17 -1.58 2.65
N PRO A 95 -9.80 -2.05 1.43
CA PRO A 95 -9.56 -3.47 1.15
C PRO A 95 -8.58 -4.13 2.13
N ILE A 96 -7.41 -3.54 2.36
CA ILE A 96 -6.40 -4.05 3.30
C ILE A 96 -6.97 -4.18 4.72
N GLY A 97 -7.69 -3.13 5.18
CA GLY A 97 -8.26 -3.11 6.53
C GLY A 97 -9.31 -4.21 6.71
N ILE A 98 -10.23 -4.37 5.77
CA ILE A 98 -11.31 -5.36 5.83
C ILE A 98 -10.79 -6.79 5.67
N GLU A 99 -9.87 -7.05 4.74
CA GLU A 99 -9.26 -8.37 4.57
C GLU A 99 -8.55 -8.82 5.84
N LEU A 100 -7.68 -7.98 6.40
CA LEU A 100 -6.93 -8.31 7.61
C LEU A 100 -7.85 -8.38 8.84
N ALA A 101 -8.81 -7.46 9.00
CA ALA A 101 -9.78 -7.52 10.09
C ALA A 101 -10.58 -8.83 10.06
N SER A 102 -11.08 -9.22 8.89
CA SER A 102 -11.81 -10.48 8.70
C SER A 102 -10.95 -11.70 9.05
N ALA A 103 -9.70 -11.71 8.58
CA ALA A 103 -8.77 -12.81 8.87
C ALA A 103 -8.50 -12.94 10.37
N PHE A 104 -8.17 -11.85 11.05
CA PHE A 104 -7.90 -11.86 12.50
C PHE A 104 -9.14 -12.24 13.31
N ASN A 105 -10.32 -11.71 12.93
CA ASN A 105 -11.57 -12.06 13.58
C ASN A 105 -11.85 -13.58 13.49
N ARG A 106 -11.68 -14.18 12.31
CA ARG A 106 -11.85 -15.64 12.10
C ARG A 106 -10.82 -16.47 12.84
N LEU A 107 -9.64 -15.91 13.13
CA LEU A 107 -8.61 -16.57 13.95
C LEU A 107 -8.87 -16.42 15.46
N GLY A 108 -9.95 -15.74 15.88
CA GLY A 108 -10.34 -15.61 17.27
C GLY A 108 -9.92 -14.31 17.96
N THR A 109 -9.35 -13.35 17.23
CA THR A 109 -9.05 -12.00 17.72
C THR A 109 -10.33 -11.17 17.76
N SER A 110 -10.68 -10.54 18.90
CA SER A 110 -11.78 -9.58 18.98
C SER A 110 -11.45 -8.33 18.17
N THR A 111 -12.03 -8.17 16.98
CA THR A 111 -11.60 -7.16 16.02
C THR A 111 -12.65 -6.06 15.84
N THR A 112 -12.19 -4.81 15.87
CA THR A 112 -13.00 -3.61 15.62
C THR A 112 -12.38 -2.79 14.51
N VAL A 113 -13.13 -2.53 13.45
CA VAL A 113 -12.77 -1.61 12.36
C VAL A 113 -13.32 -0.23 12.65
N VAL A 114 -12.48 0.80 12.53
CA VAL A 114 -12.85 2.21 12.65
C VAL A 114 -12.66 2.86 11.27
N GLU A 115 -13.78 3.28 10.67
CA GLU A 115 -13.80 3.90 9.35
C GLU A 115 -14.44 5.30 9.42
N MET A 116 -13.75 6.30 8.90
CA MET A 116 -14.21 7.68 8.90
C MET A 116 -15.37 7.89 7.90
N GLY A 117 -15.35 7.17 6.80
CA GLY A 117 -16.40 7.21 5.78
C GLY A 117 -17.70 6.59 6.29
N SER A 118 -18.78 6.84 5.55
CA SER A 118 -20.13 6.31 5.86
C SER A 118 -20.27 4.79 5.61
N ALA A 119 -19.35 4.19 4.86
CA ALA A 119 -19.32 2.77 4.56
C ALA A 119 -17.87 2.27 4.47
N ILE A 120 -17.65 0.97 4.62
CA ILE A 120 -16.42 0.29 4.26
C ILE A 120 -16.31 0.20 2.74
N LEU A 121 -15.12 -0.06 2.20
CA LEU A 121 -14.87 -0.25 0.76
C LEU A 121 -15.55 0.82 -0.12
N PRO A 122 -15.24 2.12 0.06
CA PRO A 122 -16.02 3.22 -0.51
C PRO A 122 -15.92 3.36 -2.04
N ARG A 123 -15.15 2.51 -2.71
CA ARG A 123 -15.00 2.51 -4.17
C ARG A 123 -15.75 1.36 -4.84
N ASP A 124 -16.30 0.45 -4.05
CA ASP A 124 -16.97 -0.75 -4.51
C ASP A 124 -18.49 -0.54 -4.58
N ASP A 125 -19.20 -1.48 -5.20
CA ASP A 125 -20.66 -1.44 -5.34
C ASP A 125 -21.34 -1.45 -3.97
N GLY A 126 -22.20 -0.46 -3.71
CA GLY A 126 -22.80 -0.23 -2.39
C GLY A 126 -23.70 -1.37 -1.92
N GLU A 127 -24.40 -2.08 -2.81
CA GLU A 127 -25.27 -3.20 -2.43
C GLU A 127 -24.42 -4.40 -2.00
N LEU A 128 -23.34 -4.69 -2.73
CA LEU A 128 -22.41 -5.75 -2.38
C LEU A 128 -21.65 -5.44 -1.09
N VAL A 129 -21.26 -4.18 -0.90
CA VAL A 129 -20.60 -3.71 0.33
C VAL A 129 -21.52 -3.89 1.54
N ALA A 130 -22.81 -3.55 1.40
CA ALA A 130 -23.79 -3.74 2.49
C ALA A 130 -23.93 -5.22 2.87
N LEU A 131 -24.08 -6.10 1.89
CA LEU A 131 -24.15 -7.55 2.12
C LEU A 131 -22.89 -8.08 2.82
N LEU A 132 -21.71 -7.61 2.40
CA LEU A 132 -20.44 -7.99 3.02
C LEU A 132 -20.36 -7.50 4.47
N ALA A 133 -20.71 -6.23 4.72
CA ALA A 133 -20.69 -5.64 6.06
C ALA A 133 -21.62 -6.40 7.04
N ASP A 134 -22.84 -6.75 6.59
CA ASP A 134 -23.80 -7.54 7.36
C ASP A 134 -23.22 -8.93 7.67
N ARG A 135 -22.64 -9.59 6.68
CA ARG A 135 -22.02 -10.90 6.87
C ARG A 135 -20.86 -10.87 7.85
N LEU A 136 -19.96 -9.90 7.73
CA LEU A 136 -18.83 -9.73 8.64
C LEU A 136 -19.30 -9.43 10.08
N THR A 137 -20.37 -8.65 10.21
CA THR A 137 -20.97 -8.34 11.52
C THR A 137 -21.57 -9.60 12.17
N VAL A 138 -22.26 -10.45 11.39
CA VAL A 138 -22.75 -11.76 11.87
C VAL A 138 -21.61 -12.67 12.30
N GLU A 139 -20.45 -12.59 11.63
CA GLU A 139 -19.24 -13.32 12.01
C GLU A 139 -18.53 -12.72 13.26
N GLY A 140 -19.06 -11.65 13.84
CA GLY A 140 -18.54 -11.04 15.07
C GLY A 140 -17.57 -9.87 14.86
N LEU A 141 -17.32 -9.44 13.61
CA LEU A 141 -16.52 -8.27 13.35
C LEU A 141 -17.28 -7.00 13.69
N ARG A 142 -16.74 -6.17 14.58
CA ARG A 142 -17.33 -4.87 14.90
C ARG A 142 -16.88 -3.82 13.89
N ILE A 143 -17.82 -3.20 13.18
CA ILE A 143 -17.55 -2.17 12.17
C ILE A 143 -18.16 -0.84 12.64
N LEU A 144 -17.32 0.18 12.79
CA LEU A 144 -17.70 1.54 13.20
C LEU A 144 -17.44 2.50 12.02
N THR A 145 -18.46 2.73 11.20
CA THR A 145 -18.44 3.74 10.12
C THR A 145 -18.83 5.12 10.66
N GLY A 146 -18.56 6.18 9.88
CA GLY A 146 -18.76 7.57 10.30
C GLY A 146 -17.97 7.94 11.56
N THR A 147 -16.89 7.22 11.84
CA THR A 147 -16.14 7.28 13.10
C THR A 147 -14.71 7.70 12.85
N ARG A 148 -14.32 8.86 13.32
CA ARG A 148 -12.98 9.44 13.11
C ARG A 148 -12.08 9.19 14.30
N ALA A 149 -10.91 8.61 14.09
CA ALA A 149 -9.86 8.56 15.10
C ALA A 149 -9.26 9.96 15.29
N VAL A 150 -9.12 10.40 16.54
CA VAL A 150 -8.61 11.73 16.87
C VAL A 150 -7.34 11.70 17.71
N LYS A 151 -7.17 10.65 18.52
CA LYS A 151 -5.99 10.51 19.39
C LYS A 151 -5.75 9.03 19.67
N VAL A 152 -4.47 8.67 19.84
CA VAL A 152 -4.10 7.35 20.33
C VAL A 152 -3.09 7.48 21.47
N ARG A 153 -3.18 6.58 22.43
CA ARG A 153 -2.23 6.45 23.55
C ARG A 153 -2.06 4.99 23.91
N GLN A 154 -1.01 4.68 24.59
CA GLN A 154 -0.83 3.39 25.27
C GLN A 154 -1.20 3.53 26.74
N ASP A 155 -1.90 2.54 27.27
CA ASP A 155 -2.29 2.44 28.65
C ASP A 155 -1.86 1.05 29.15
N GLU A 156 -0.82 1.01 29.97
CA GLU A 156 -0.16 -0.22 30.43
C GLU A 156 0.14 -1.19 29.27
N VAL A 157 -0.76 -2.11 28.99
CA VAL A 157 -0.61 -3.15 27.95
C VAL A 157 -1.50 -2.95 26.74
N ASN A 158 -2.42 -1.99 26.76
CA ASN A 158 -3.39 -1.78 25.70
C ASN A 158 -3.13 -0.49 24.93
N ILE A 159 -3.54 -0.49 23.67
CA ILE A 159 -3.66 0.71 22.86
C ILE A 159 -5.07 1.27 23.05
N VAL A 160 -5.17 2.53 23.39
CA VAL A 160 -6.45 3.26 23.54
C VAL A 160 -6.57 4.28 22.43
N LEU A 161 -7.58 4.10 21.58
CA LEU A 161 -7.91 4.97 20.46
C LEU A 161 -9.13 5.81 20.83
N THR A 162 -8.97 7.12 20.96
CA THR A 162 -10.09 8.05 21.11
C THR A 162 -10.68 8.30 19.74
N VAL A 163 -11.96 8.01 19.60
CA VAL A 163 -12.74 8.21 18.37
C VAL A 163 -13.83 9.25 18.58
N GLU A 164 -14.19 9.93 17.50
CA GLU A 164 -15.29 10.89 17.46
C GLU A 164 -16.36 10.43 16.48
N ARG A 165 -17.60 10.38 16.94
CA ARG A 165 -18.77 10.04 16.15
C ARG A 165 -19.96 10.86 16.64
N ASP A 166 -20.73 11.45 15.73
CA ASP A 166 -21.95 12.24 16.03
C ASP A 166 -21.70 13.35 17.07
N GLY A 167 -20.50 13.97 17.05
CA GLY A 167 -20.09 15.00 17.99
C GLY A 167 -19.67 14.51 19.39
N GLY A 168 -19.80 13.21 19.66
CA GLY A 168 -19.35 12.59 20.91
C GLY A 168 -17.98 11.93 20.77
N ARG A 169 -17.21 11.86 21.86
CA ARG A 169 -15.95 11.13 21.93
C ARG A 169 -16.03 9.91 22.80
N THR A 170 -15.42 8.83 22.37
CA THR A 170 -15.37 7.55 23.09
C THR A 170 -13.98 6.95 22.94
N ASP A 171 -13.50 6.30 23.99
CA ASP A 171 -12.26 5.53 23.97
C ASP A 171 -12.54 4.07 23.63
N LEU A 172 -11.80 3.54 22.67
CA LEU A 172 -11.75 2.12 22.30
C LEU A 172 -10.42 1.56 22.75
N SER A 173 -10.40 0.40 23.38
CA SER A 173 -9.18 -0.23 23.89
C SER A 173 -8.98 -1.59 23.23
N ALA A 174 -7.75 -1.90 22.83
CA ALA A 174 -7.35 -3.21 22.32
C ALA A 174 -5.86 -3.50 22.58
N ALA A 175 -5.51 -4.77 22.48
CA ALA A 175 -4.11 -5.23 22.64
C ALA A 175 -3.20 -4.78 21.48
N ALA A 176 -3.77 -4.50 20.30
CA ALA A 176 -3.00 -4.09 19.12
C ALA A 176 -3.78 -3.08 18.26
N LEU A 177 -3.03 -2.31 17.46
CA LEU A 177 -3.54 -1.36 16.46
C LEU A 177 -2.95 -1.69 15.09
N LEU A 178 -3.80 -1.83 14.08
CA LEU A 178 -3.45 -1.90 12.67
C LEU A 178 -3.85 -0.59 11.99
N VAL A 179 -2.91 0.05 11.32
CA VAL A 179 -3.14 1.26 10.52
C VAL A 179 -3.23 0.85 9.04
N ALA A 180 -4.41 1.02 8.45
CA ALA A 180 -4.75 0.61 7.09
C ALA A 180 -5.57 1.68 6.34
N VAL A 181 -5.22 2.97 6.53
CA VAL A 181 -5.96 4.13 5.99
C VAL A 181 -5.61 4.48 4.54
N GLY A 182 -4.77 3.70 3.90
CA GLY A 182 -4.35 3.89 2.53
C GLY A 182 -2.86 3.69 2.31
N ARG A 183 -2.40 4.03 1.10
CA ARG A 183 -1.01 3.90 0.69
C ARG A 183 -0.53 5.18 0.03
N ARG A 184 0.75 5.48 0.17
CA ARG A 184 1.41 6.63 -0.44
C ARG A 184 2.42 6.14 -1.49
N PRO A 185 2.36 6.64 -2.73
CA PRO A 185 3.35 6.34 -3.77
C PRO A 185 4.78 6.69 -3.33
N ASN A 186 5.74 5.82 -3.62
CA ASN A 186 7.14 6.00 -3.26
C ASN A 186 7.86 6.87 -4.33
N THR A 187 7.71 8.17 -4.21
CA THR A 187 8.34 9.18 -5.10
C THR A 187 9.49 9.92 -4.42
N GLY A 188 9.58 9.86 -3.10
CA GLY A 188 10.58 10.58 -2.32
C GLY A 188 11.99 10.01 -2.47
N GLY A 189 13.01 10.88 -2.44
CA GLY A 189 14.43 10.51 -2.48
C GLY A 189 14.96 10.09 -3.86
N LEU A 190 14.11 10.10 -4.89
CA LEU A 190 14.49 9.74 -6.26
C LEU A 190 15.04 10.93 -7.07
N ASP A 191 14.89 12.16 -6.59
CA ASP A 191 15.25 13.39 -7.32
C ASP A 191 14.61 13.45 -8.73
N LEU A 192 13.31 13.10 -8.82
CA LEU A 192 12.54 12.96 -10.06
C LEU A 192 12.53 14.25 -10.90
N GLU A 193 12.58 15.39 -10.25
CA GLU A 193 12.64 16.71 -10.89
C GLU A 193 13.91 16.90 -11.73
N LYS A 194 15.04 16.31 -11.34
CA LYS A 194 16.29 16.34 -12.12
C LYS A 194 16.17 15.58 -13.45
N ALA A 195 15.29 14.58 -13.48
CA ALA A 195 14.98 13.81 -14.68
C ALA A 195 13.83 14.41 -15.49
N GLY A 196 13.20 15.51 -15.05
CA GLY A 196 12.05 16.11 -15.70
C GLY A 196 10.75 15.32 -15.54
N VAL A 197 10.68 14.45 -14.52
CA VAL A 197 9.50 13.63 -14.21
C VAL A 197 8.59 14.37 -13.26
N GLN A 198 7.35 14.65 -13.68
CA GLN A 198 6.33 15.23 -12.83
C GLN A 198 5.68 14.18 -11.92
N TYR A 199 5.43 14.54 -10.67
CA TYR A 199 4.77 13.71 -9.69
C TYR A 199 4.00 14.57 -8.66
N GLY A 200 3.14 13.93 -7.89
CA GLY A 200 2.35 14.60 -6.85
C GLY A 200 1.89 13.60 -5.79
N PRO A 201 0.97 14.01 -4.89
CA PRO A 201 0.45 13.12 -3.85
C PRO A 201 -0.21 11.84 -4.36
N LYS A 202 -0.69 11.87 -5.61
CA LYS A 202 -1.32 10.71 -6.27
C LYS A 202 -0.32 9.80 -6.99
N GLY A 203 0.98 10.16 -7.05
CA GLY A 203 2.03 9.39 -7.70
C GLY A 203 2.68 10.11 -8.89
N ILE A 204 3.42 9.36 -9.69
CA ILE A 204 4.07 9.83 -10.89
C ILE A 204 3.03 10.07 -11.99
N VAL A 205 3.11 11.23 -12.64
CA VAL A 205 2.21 11.58 -13.76
C VAL A 205 2.65 10.81 -15.01
N THR A 206 1.73 10.03 -15.57
CA THR A 206 1.94 9.29 -16.82
C THR A 206 0.84 9.58 -17.83
N ASP A 207 1.17 9.41 -19.11
CA ASP A 207 0.18 9.35 -20.18
C ASP A 207 -0.47 7.94 -20.23
N ARG A 208 -1.43 7.75 -21.14
CA ARG A 208 -2.10 6.46 -21.35
C ARG A 208 -1.17 5.34 -21.85
N TYR A 209 0.05 5.64 -22.19
CA TYR A 209 1.09 4.68 -22.58
C TYR A 209 2.04 4.37 -21.44
N LEU A 210 1.74 4.85 -20.22
CA LEU A 210 2.57 4.73 -19.01
C LEU A 210 3.93 5.43 -19.13
N ARG A 211 4.05 6.38 -20.05
CA ARG A 211 5.23 7.22 -20.22
C ARG A 211 5.09 8.44 -19.33
N THR A 212 6.13 8.79 -18.61
CA THR A 212 6.18 10.01 -17.79
C THR A 212 6.32 11.27 -18.64
N THR A 213 6.44 12.42 -18.01
CA THR A 213 6.76 13.68 -18.70
C THR A 213 8.16 13.68 -19.32
N ALA A 214 9.07 12.82 -18.88
CA ALA A 214 10.34 12.55 -19.53
C ALA A 214 10.17 11.41 -20.55
N PRO A 215 10.47 11.62 -21.85
CA PRO A 215 10.04 10.72 -22.93
C PRO A 215 10.71 9.33 -22.92
N ASN A 216 11.82 9.18 -22.22
CA ASN A 216 12.57 7.93 -22.06
C ASN A 216 12.34 7.27 -20.68
N ILE A 217 11.44 7.81 -19.86
CA ILE A 217 11.14 7.29 -18.53
C ILE A 217 9.66 6.87 -18.47
N TYR A 218 9.43 5.63 -18.10
CA TYR A 218 8.12 5.03 -17.89
C TYR A 218 7.92 4.76 -16.40
N ALA A 219 6.66 4.62 -15.98
CA ALA A 219 6.33 4.23 -14.61
C ALA A 219 5.14 3.28 -14.61
N CYS A 220 5.13 2.32 -13.67
CA CYS A 220 4.02 1.37 -13.51
C CYS A 220 3.89 0.90 -12.06
N GLY A 221 2.74 0.32 -11.74
CA GLY A 221 2.38 -0.14 -10.41
C GLY A 221 1.93 0.99 -9.49
N ASP A 222 1.99 0.73 -8.20
CA ASP A 222 1.44 1.62 -7.17
C ASP A 222 2.00 3.05 -7.19
N VAL A 223 3.20 3.23 -7.72
CA VAL A 223 3.83 4.55 -7.84
C VAL A 223 3.12 5.49 -8.81
N VAL A 224 2.32 4.94 -9.72
CA VAL A 224 1.50 5.71 -10.68
C VAL A 224 0.13 6.05 -10.07
N GLY A 225 -0.40 5.20 -9.13
CA GLY A 225 -1.82 5.30 -8.73
C GLY A 225 -2.77 5.14 -9.93
N PRO A 226 -4.04 5.34 -9.83
CA PRO A 226 -4.90 5.30 -8.66
C PRO A 226 -5.24 3.87 -8.20
N PHE A 227 -4.87 2.86 -9.00
CA PHE A 227 -5.16 1.44 -8.76
C PHE A 227 -3.94 0.75 -8.16
N GLN A 228 -3.92 0.60 -6.84
CA GLN A 228 -2.80 0.01 -6.09
C GLN A 228 -3.08 -1.47 -5.80
N PHE A 229 -3.17 -2.29 -6.88
CA PHE A 229 -3.42 -3.72 -6.83
C PHE A 229 -2.34 -4.48 -7.60
N SER A 230 -2.00 -5.68 -7.13
CA SER A 230 -0.93 -6.51 -7.73
C SER A 230 -1.20 -6.84 -9.20
N HIS A 231 -2.45 -7.22 -9.55
CA HIS A 231 -2.82 -7.51 -10.94
C HIS A 231 -2.74 -6.26 -11.84
N MET A 232 -3.00 -5.07 -11.30
CA MET A 232 -2.83 -3.82 -12.04
C MET A 232 -1.37 -3.50 -12.29
N THR A 233 -0.52 -3.78 -11.31
CA THR A 233 0.94 -3.63 -11.47
C THR A 233 1.46 -4.50 -12.60
N GLU A 234 1.05 -5.76 -12.68
CA GLU A 234 1.43 -6.69 -13.75
C GLU A 234 0.95 -6.19 -15.12
N TYR A 235 -0.32 -5.84 -15.24
CA TYR A 235 -0.90 -5.29 -16.46
C TYR A 235 -0.14 -4.04 -16.94
N GLN A 236 0.13 -3.12 -16.02
CA GLN A 236 0.87 -1.88 -16.32
C GLN A 236 2.33 -2.17 -16.69
N ALA A 237 3.00 -3.11 -16.02
CA ALA A 237 4.38 -3.47 -16.32
C ALA A 237 4.52 -4.03 -17.74
N VAL A 238 3.63 -4.94 -18.15
CA VAL A 238 3.58 -5.47 -19.52
C VAL A 238 3.34 -4.35 -20.53
N THR A 239 2.37 -3.47 -20.26
CA THR A 239 2.01 -2.36 -21.14
C THR A 239 3.17 -1.36 -21.28
N ALA A 240 3.78 -0.96 -20.16
CA ALA A 240 4.91 -0.03 -20.15
C ALA A 240 6.14 -0.61 -20.87
N THR A 241 6.47 -1.88 -20.61
CA THR A 241 7.59 -2.57 -21.28
C THR A 241 7.38 -2.65 -22.78
N ARG A 242 6.16 -3.03 -23.22
CA ARG A 242 5.80 -3.03 -24.63
C ARG A 242 5.99 -1.64 -25.25
N ASN A 243 5.53 -0.59 -24.60
CA ASN A 243 5.62 0.77 -25.11
C ASN A 243 7.04 1.34 -25.10
N ALA A 244 7.90 0.84 -24.21
CA ALA A 244 9.30 1.25 -24.14
C ALA A 244 10.18 0.63 -25.25
N PHE A 245 9.90 -0.61 -25.64
CA PHE A 245 10.81 -1.40 -26.48
C PHE A 245 10.23 -1.85 -27.83
N LEU A 246 8.90 -1.82 -28.02
CA LEU A 246 8.28 -2.26 -29.28
C LEU A 246 7.74 -1.07 -30.09
N PRO A 247 7.72 -1.17 -31.43
CA PRO A 247 7.24 -0.09 -32.30
C PRO A 247 5.73 0.13 -32.23
N PHE A 248 4.96 -0.89 -31.78
CA PHE A 248 3.50 -0.82 -31.67
C PHE A 248 3.09 -0.52 -30.24
N ARG A 249 2.57 0.68 -30.01
CA ARG A 249 2.14 1.14 -28.69
C ARG A 249 0.76 0.60 -28.31
N ALA A 250 0.58 0.26 -27.05
CA ALA A 250 -0.69 -0.11 -26.44
C ALA A 250 -1.09 0.92 -25.38
N LYS A 251 -2.35 1.33 -25.40
CA LYS A 251 -2.92 2.20 -24.36
C LYS A 251 -3.29 1.34 -23.15
N ALA A 252 -2.96 1.81 -21.97
CA ALA A 252 -3.56 1.27 -20.75
C ALA A 252 -5.05 1.57 -20.74
N ASN A 253 -5.87 0.54 -20.54
CA ASN A 253 -7.32 0.64 -20.43
C ASN A 253 -7.73 0.24 -19.01
N TYR A 254 -8.50 1.08 -18.36
CA TYR A 254 -8.97 0.91 -16.98
C TYR A 254 -10.51 0.81 -16.89
N ASP A 255 -11.21 0.71 -18.01
CA ASP A 255 -12.69 0.73 -18.06
C ASP A 255 -13.33 -0.47 -17.36
N THR A 256 -12.56 -1.55 -17.14
CA THR A 256 -13.03 -2.78 -16.51
C THR A 256 -12.32 -3.08 -15.17
N VAL A 257 -11.66 -2.08 -14.59
CA VAL A 257 -11.04 -2.23 -13.27
C VAL A 257 -12.10 -2.03 -12.21
N ALA A 258 -12.31 -3.07 -11.43
CA ALA A 258 -13.21 -3.05 -10.28
C ALA A 258 -12.48 -2.50 -9.05
#